data_107d639b3dc0a416c0ab63f4e0d3ea53
#
_entry.id   107d639b3dc0a416c0ab63f4e0d3ea53
#
_cell.length_a   1.000
_cell.length_b   1.000
_cell.length_c   1.000
_cell.angle_alpha   90.00
_cell.angle_beta   90.00
_cell.angle_gamma   90.00
#
_symmetry.space_group_name_H-M   'P 1'
#
loop_
_entity.id
_entity.type
_entity.pdbx_description
1 polymer ?
#
loop_
_entity_poly.entity_id
_entity_poly.type
_entity_poly.pdbx_seq_one_letter_code
_entity_poly.pdbx_strand_id
1 'polypeptide(L)'
;MLIHASSYFEMQTTYLVPGIFMVRPRSAPNQVIMEEKFTFTPRVKGNDYIDGYGNIAMRLLIPEGDSTLESSVIAECPETIEVNMDAAYVPVELLPDNVLQFLLPSRYCESDKVTNIATDITGGIQPGYAQVECIRQWVHTNFTRQYGTTNSTTSALDVLQTRTGVCRDFTHAAIALCRNLDIPARMVAGYLLGLEPMDLHAWF
;
A
#
# COMPACT_ATOMS: atom_id res chain seq x y z
N MET A 1 -15.45 -0.15 15.67
CA MET A 1 -16.17 1.01 15.10
C MET A 1 -16.66 0.70 13.70
N LEU A 2 -17.72 1.39 13.24
CA LEU A 2 -18.14 1.34 11.83
C LEU A 2 -17.46 2.50 11.07
N ILE A 3 -16.86 2.18 9.93
CA ILE A 3 -16.22 3.14 9.04
C ILE A 3 -16.98 3.12 7.71
N HIS A 4 -17.39 4.30 7.24
CA HIS A 4 -17.92 4.48 5.90
C HIS A 4 -16.83 5.16 5.04
N ALA A 5 -16.43 4.50 3.96
CA ALA A 5 -15.44 5.01 3.02
C ALA A 5 -15.99 4.93 1.61
N SER A 6 -15.66 5.94 0.79
CA SER A 6 -16.03 5.97 -0.62
C SER A 6 -14.94 6.61 -1.46
N SER A 7 -14.89 6.22 -2.73
CA SER A 7 -14.04 6.84 -3.75
C SER A 7 -14.84 7.07 -5.02
N TYR A 8 -14.53 8.17 -5.69
CA TYR A 8 -15.17 8.58 -6.94
C TYR A 8 -14.09 8.97 -7.94
N PHE A 9 -14.14 8.40 -9.13
CA PHE A 9 -13.19 8.67 -10.21
C PHE A 9 -13.93 9.10 -11.46
N GLU A 10 -13.47 10.17 -12.07
CA GLU A 10 -13.87 10.62 -13.41
C GLU A 10 -12.75 10.24 -14.38
N MET A 11 -13.12 9.70 -15.51
CA MET A 11 -12.19 9.25 -16.55
C MET A 11 -12.71 9.68 -17.91
N GLN A 12 -11.79 10.11 -18.77
CA GLN A 12 -12.08 10.40 -20.17
C GLN A 12 -11.13 9.60 -21.04
N THR A 13 -11.67 8.88 -22.01
CA THR A 13 -10.88 8.07 -22.95
C THR A 13 -11.25 8.39 -24.38
N THR A 14 -10.27 8.35 -25.28
CA THR A 14 -10.46 8.63 -26.71
C THR A 14 -10.69 7.36 -27.54
N TYR A 15 -10.62 6.20 -26.91
CA TYR A 15 -10.89 4.89 -27.51
C TYR A 15 -11.20 3.88 -26.39
N LEU A 16 -11.61 2.68 -26.79
CA LEU A 16 -11.89 1.59 -25.86
C LEU A 16 -10.60 1.12 -25.14
N VAL A 17 -10.55 1.22 -23.80
CA VAL A 17 -9.35 0.94 -22.99
C VAL A 17 -9.61 -0.20 -21.99
N PRO A 18 -8.76 -1.24 -21.92
CA PRO A 18 -8.85 -2.19 -20.83
C PRO A 18 -8.45 -1.56 -19.49
N GLY A 19 -9.32 -1.67 -18.49
CA GLY A 19 -9.11 -1.19 -17.12
C GLY A 19 -9.08 -2.32 -16.11
N ILE A 20 -8.19 -2.19 -15.11
CA ILE A 20 -8.16 -3.03 -13.91
C ILE A 20 -8.28 -2.12 -12.70
N PHE A 21 -9.30 -2.34 -11.90
CA PHE A 21 -9.60 -1.52 -10.71
C PHE A 21 -9.46 -2.36 -9.44
N MET A 22 -8.64 -1.87 -8.49
CA MET A 22 -8.40 -2.47 -7.18
C MET A 22 -8.78 -1.46 -6.08
N VAL A 23 -10.03 -1.00 -6.10
CA VAL A 23 -10.56 0.01 -5.17
C VAL A 23 -11.56 -0.58 -4.16
N ARG A 24 -11.74 -1.89 -4.21
CA ARG A 24 -12.63 -2.61 -3.31
C ARG A 24 -11.82 -3.22 -2.16
N PRO A 25 -12.08 -2.82 -0.90
CA PRO A 25 -11.45 -3.43 0.24
C PRO A 25 -11.97 -4.86 0.44
N ARG A 26 -11.19 -5.68 1.13
CA ARG A 26 -11.54 -7.05 1.46
C ARG A 26 -11.69 -7.22 2.97
N SER A 27 -12.46 -8.23 3.38
CA SER A 27 -12.45 -8.66 4.78
C SER A 27 -11.09 -9.25 5.17
N ALA A 28 -10.68 -8.99 6.41
CA ALA A 28 -9.45 -9.46 7.03
C ALA A 28 -9.75 -9.74 8.52
N PRO A 29 -8.85 -10.36 9.28
CA PRO A 29 -9.10 -10.63 10.71
C PRO A 29 -9.55 -9.41 11.52
N ASN A 30 -9.04 -8.22 11.16
CA ASN A 30 -9.35 -6.96 11.84
C ASN A 30 -10.24 -6.03 11.00
N GLN A 31 -10.92 -6.54 9.98
CA GLN A 31 -11.80 -5.74 9.13
C GLN A 31 -12.87 -6.61 8.50
N VAL A 32 -14.13 -6.33 8.82
CA VAL A 32 -15.28 -7.03 8.24
C VAL A 32 -16.05 -6.07 7.34
N ILE A 33 -16.20 -6.43 6.06
CA ILE A 33 -17.01 -5.65 5.12
C ILE A 33 -18.47 -6.01 5.36
N MET A 34 -19.26 -5.01 5.77
CA MET A 34 -20.70 -5.15 6.05
C MET A 34 -21.55 -4.85 4.83
N GLU A 35 -21.19 -3.79 4.10
CA GLU A 35 -21.87 -3.39 2.88
C GLU A 35 -20.83 -2.92 1.86
N GLU A 36 -21.11 -3.20 0.59
CA GLU A 36 -20.27 -2.77 -0.53
C GLU A 36 -21.14 -2.37 -1.72
N LYS A 37 -20.80 -1.25 -2.34
CA LYS A 37 -21.39 -0.81 -3.61
C LYS A 37 -20.26 -0.44 -4.56
N PHE A 38 -20.34 -0.97 -5.78
CA PHE A 38 -19.43 -0.65 -6.88
C PHE A 38 -20.27 -0.32 -8.12
N THR A 39 -20.09 0.87 -8.66
CA THR A 39 -20.86 1.35 -9.83
C THR A 39 -19.90 1.92 -10.85
N PHE A 40 -20.04 1.46 -12.10
CA PHE A 40 -19.34 2.04 -13.26
C PHE A 40 -20.39 2.62 -14.23
N THR A 41 -20.20 3.86 -14.67
CA THR A 41 -21.08 4.56 -15.58
C THR A 41 -20.30 5.07 -16.80
N PRO A 42 -20.74 4.78 -18.04
CA PRO A 42 -21.91 3.99 -18.41
C PRO A 42 -21.76 2.52 -17.98
N ARG A 43 -22.87 1.82 -17.78
CA ARG A 43 -22.85 0.42 -17.33
C ARG A 43 -22.14 -0.46 -18.36
N VAL A 44 -21.08 -1.12 -17.93
CA VAL A 44 -20.29 -2.07 -18.71
C VAL A 44 -20.21 -3.42 -18.01
N LYS A 45 -19.93 -4.48 -18.76
CA LYS A 45 -19.69 -5.81 -18.18
C LYS A 45 -18.27 -5.87 -17.63
N GLY A 46 -18.12 -6.06 -16.33
CA GLY A 46 -16.86 -6.35 -15.66
C GLY A 46 -16.77 -7.81 -15.20
N ASN A 47 -15.56 -8.28 -14.94
CA ASN A 47 -15.28 -9.56 -14.33
C ASN A 47 -14.38 -9.34 -13.11
N ASP A 48 -14.87 -9.78 -11.94
CA ASP A 48 -14.10 -9.82 -10.71
C ASP A 48 -13.15 -11.01 -10.71
N TYR A 49 -11.98 -10.82 -10.12
CA TYR A 49 -11.03 -11.89 -9.84
C TYR A 49 -10.20 -11.56 -8.58
N ILE A 50 -9.60 -12.59 -8.00
CA ILE A 50 -8.63 -12.43 -6.91
C ILE A 50 -7.25 -12.53 -7.52
N ASP A 51 -6.41 -11.53 -7.27
CA ASP A 51 -5.02 -11.52 -7.74
C ASP A 51 -4.10 -12.41 -6.88
N GLY A 52 -2.84 -12.55 -7.28
CA GLY A 52 -1.84 -13.35 -6.56
C GLY A 52 -1.51 -12.84 -5.14
N TYR A 53 -1.94 -11.64 -4.79
CA TYR A 53 -1.77 -11.03 -3.45
C TYR A 53 -3.06 -11.08 -2.62
N GLY A 54 -4.13 -11.66 -3.17
CA GLY A 54 -5.43 -11.78 -2.54
C GLY A 54 -6.27 -10.50 -2.60
N ASN A 55 -5.96 -9.56 -3.49
CA ASN A 55 -6.78 -8.37 -3.70
C ASN A 55 -7.99 -8.69 -4.58
N ILE A 56 -9.11 -8.02 -4.31
CA ILE A 56 -10.28 -8.04 -5.19
C ILE A 56 -10.02 -7.04 -6.31
N ALA A 57 -9.94 -7.55 -7.54
CA ALA A 57 -9.73 -6.75 -8.73
C ALA A 57 -10.88 -6.93 -9.72
N MET A 58 -11.34 -5.84 -10.34
CA MET A 58 -12.32 -5.85 -11.41
C MET A 58 -11.65 -5.50 -12.74
N ARG A 59 -11.83 -6.34 -13.74
CA ARG A 59 -11.39 -6.09 -15.11
C ARG A 59 -12.59 -5.79 -16.00
N LEU A 60 -12.53 -4.68 -16.72
CA LEU A 60 -13.56 -4.24 -17.67
C LEU A 60 -12.94 -3.48 -18.86
N LEU A 61 -13.76 -3.20 -19.87
CA LEU A 61 -13.39 -2.30 -20.97
C LEU A 61 -14.04 -0.95 -20.74
N ILE A 62 -13.23 0.08 -20.57
CA ILE A 62 -13.68 1.47 -20.43
C ILE A 62 -14.08 1.95 -21.83
N PRO A 63 -15.34 2.41 -22.04
CA PRO A 63 -15.78 2.91 -23.33
C PRO A 63 -15.13 4.23 -23.68
N GLU A 64 -15.12 4.59 -24.95
CA GLU A 64 -14.76 5.92 -25.41
C GLU A 64 -15.71 6.98 -24.81
N GLY A 65 -15.17 8.13 -24.49
CA GLY A 65 -15.89 9.26 -23.86
C GLY A 65 -15.70 9.31 -22.34
N ASP A 66 -16.66 9.91 -21.68
CA ASP A 66 -16.65 10.12 -20.23
C ASP A 66 -17.19 8.91 -19.50
N SER A 67 -16.50 8.53 -18.44
CA SER A 67 -16.88 7.44 -17.56
C SER A 67 -16.66 7.80 -16.10
N THR A 68 -17.48 7.25 -15.21
CA THR A 68 -17.28 7.40 -13.76
C THR A 68 -17.25 6.04 -13.07
N LEU A 69 -16.46 5.98 -12.01
CA LEU A 69 -16.42 4.83 -11.11
C LEU A 69 -16.67 5.33 -9.69
N GLU A 70 -17.64 4.74 -9.03
CA GLU A 70 -17.95 4.95 -7.62
C GLU A 70 -17.80 3.63 -6.87
N SER A 71 -17.00 3.66 -5.79
CA SER A 71 -16.87 2.54 -4.85
C SER A 71 -17.17 3.05 -3.45
N SER A 72 -18.06 2.39 -2.73
CA SER A 72 -18.35 2.70 -1.34
C SER A 72 -18.44 1.44 -0.50
N VAL A 73 -18.06 1.54 0.76
CA VAL A 73 -18.03 0.43 1.69
C VAL A 73 -18.40 0.88 3.10
N ILE A 74 -19.11 0.02 3.82
CA ILE A 74 -19.25 0.09 5.27
C ILE A 74 -18.47 -1.09 5.84
N ALA A 75 -17.49 -0.80 6.68
CA ALA A 75 -16.64 -1.80 7.31
C ALA A 75 -16.68 -1.68 8.83
N GLU A 76 -16.71 -2.82 9.51
CA GLU A 76 -16.45 -2.90 10.93
C GLU A 76 -14.97 -3.13 11.17
N CYS A 77 -14.36 -2.22 11.95
CA CYS A 77 -12.94 -2.24 12.30
C CYS A 77 -12.79 -2.11 13.84
N PRO A 78 -11.68 -2.62 14.42
CA PRO A 78 -11.39 -2.39 15.83
C PRO A 78 -11.19 -0.91 16.12
N GLU A 79 -11.47 -0.49 17.35
CA GLU A 79 -11.26 0.89 17.79
C GLU A 79 -9.81 1.17 18.17
N THR A 80 -9.06 0.11 18.45
CA THR A 80 -7.67 0.20 18.89
C THR A 80 -6.78 -0.62 17.96
N ILE A 81 -5.56 -0.13 17.75
CA ILE A 81 -4.51 -0.87 17.06
C ILE A 81 -3.77 -1.70 18.10
N GLU A 82 -3.68 -3.01 17.85
CA GLU A 82 -2.85 -3.89 18.67
C GLU A 82 -1.39 -3.69 18.29
N VAL A 83 -0.56 -3.33 19.27
CA VAL A 83 0.88 -3.12 19.08
C VAL A 83 1.65 -4.01 20.06
N ASN A 84 2.52 -4.86 19.54
CA ASN A 84 3.43 -5.67 20.33
C ASN A 84 4.88 -5.22 20.08
N MET A 85 5.37 -4.33 20.95
CA MET A 85 6.74 -3.79 20.84
C MET A 85 7.82 -4.84 21.04
N ASP A 86 7.50 -5.95 21.71
CA ASP A 86 8.42 -7.04 22.03
C ASP A 86 8.39 -8.18 20.99
N ALA A 87 7.63 -8.00 19.89
CA ALA A 87 7.59 -8.99 18.83
C ALA A 87 8.98 -9.18 18.21
N ALA A 88 9.53 -10.38 18.40
CA ALA A 88 10.86 -10.74 17.94
C ALA A 88 10.91 -10.97 16.42
N TYR A 89 12.10 -10.87 15.86
CA TYR A 89 12.39 -11.28 14.50
C TYR A 89 12.04 -12.76 14.31
N VAL A 90 11.39 -13.06 13.20
CA VAL A 90 11.12 -14.44 12.78
C VAL A 90 12.13 -14.82 11.70
N PRO A 91 13.01 -15.81 11.94
CA PRO A 91 13.95 -16.28 10.93
C PRO A 91 13.26 -16.71 9.64
N VAL A 92 13.92 -16.50 8.49
CA VAL A 92 13.33 -16.73 7.17
C VAL A 92 12.80 -18.17 7.01
N GLU A 93 13.51 -19.15 7.56
CA GLU A 93 13.12 -20.56 7.53
C GLU A 93 11.86 -20.89 8.34
N LEU A 94 11.42 -19.99 9.21
CA LEU A 94 10.20 -20.13 10.01
C LEU A 94 9.03 -19.27 9.51
N LEU A 95 9.25 -18.46 8.46
CA LEU A 95 8.21 -17.65 7.88
C LEU A 95 7.18 -18.51 7.13
N PRO A 96 5.89 -18.17 7.18
CA PRO A 96 4.88 -18.82 6.34
C PRO A 96 5.18 -18.66 4.84
N ASP A 97 4.95 -19.69 4.04
CA ASP A 97 5.24 -19.68 2.59
C ASP A 97 4.62 -18.51 1.84
N ASN A 98 3.43 -18.11 2.22
CA ASN A 98 2.68 -17.03 1.56
C ASN A 98 3.25 -15.63 1.78
N VAL A 99 4.20 -15.44 2.70
CA VAL A 99 4.87 -14.16 2.93
C VAL A 99 6.26 -14.07 2.30
N LEU A 100 6.85 -15.19 1.87
CA LEU A 100 8.22 -15.23 1.32
C LEU A 100 8.38 -14.33 0.09
N GLN A 101 7.36 -14.19 -0.74
CA GLN A 101 7.36 -13.29 -1.88
C GLN A 101 7.58 -11.81 -1.49
N PHE A 102 7.28 -11.43 -0.24
CA PHE A 102 7.44 -10.08 0.27
C PHE A 102 8.83 -9.79 0.84
N LEU A 103 9.76 -10.73 0.75
CA LEU A 103 11.19 -10.53 1.01
C LEU A 103 11.94 -10.05 -0.25
N LEU A 104 11.42 -10.37 -1.43
CA LEU A 104 12.12 -10.16 -2.70
C LEU A 104 12.16 -8.68 -3.08
N PRO A 105 13.27 -8.22 -3.70
CA PRO A 105 13.30 -6.90 -4.32
C PRO A 105 12.25 -6.81 -5.44
N SER A 106 11.82 -5.61 -5.71
CA SER A 106 10.87 -5.35 -6.80
C SER A 106 11.24 -4.07 -7.53
N ARG A 107 10.54 -3.77 -8.64
CA ARG A 107 10.83 -2.57 -9.44
C ARG A 107 10.88 -1.27 -8.62
N TYR A 108 9.98 -1.11 -7.65
CA TYR A 108 9.89 0.11 -6.84
C TYR A 108 10.55 -0.01 -5.47
N CYS A 109 10.94 -1.23 -5.07
CA CYS A 109 11.56 -1.51 -3.78
C CYS A 109 12.83 -2.32 -4.03
N GLU A 110 13.92 -1.63 -4.40
CA GLU A 110 15.23 -2.23 -4.68
C GLU A 110 15.94 -2.55 -3.37
N SER A 111 15.39 -3.50 -2.60
CA SER A 111 15.90 -3.86 -1.27
C SER A 111 17.34 -4.38 -1.27
N ASP A 112 17.79 -4.91 -2.40
CA ASP A 112 19.17 -5.37 -2.62
C ASP A 112 20.21 -4.23 -2.71
N LYS A 113 19.76 -2.97 -2.82
CA LYS A 113 20.64 -1.80 -3.02
C LYS A 113 20.72 -0.86 -1.81
N VAL A 114 20.02 -1.16 -0.72
CA VAL A 114 19.87 -0.23 0.41
C VAL A 114 20.53 -0.70 1.71
N THR A 115 21.39 -1.71 1.66
CA THR A 115 22.02 -2.36 2.83
C THR A 115 22.70 -1.36 3.75
N ASN A 116 23.53 -0.45 3.23
CA ASN A 116 24.21 0.52 4.07
C ASN A 116 23.22 1.45 4.78
N ILE A 117 22.18 1.90 4.06
CA ILE A 117 21.15 2.80 4.62
C ILE A 117 20.35 2.06 5.72
N ALA A 118 19.93 0.82 5.46
CA ALA A 118 19.20 0.03 6.43
C ALA A 118 20.03 -0.22 7.70
N THR A 119 21.32 -0.57 7.53
CA THR A 119 22.25 -0.77 8.65
C THR A 119 22.47 0.50 9.44
N ASP A 120 22.65 1.65 8.77
CA ASP A 120 22.88 2.95 9.43
C ASP A 120 21.65 3.37 10.26
N ILE A 121 20.43 3.07 9.76
CA ILE A 121 19.19 3.42 10.46
C ILE A 121 18.93 2.49 11.65
N THR A 122 19.19 1.19 11.50
CA THR A 122 18.77 0.17 12.48
C THR A 122 19.93 -0.43 13.26
N GLY A 123 21.16 0.05 13.07
CA GLY A 123 22.35 -0.45 13.76
C GLY A 123 22.20 -0.37 15.27
N GLY A 124 22.38 -1.53 15.96
CA GLY A 124 22.21 -1.64 17.40
C GLY A 124 20.77 -1.78 17.90
N ILE A 125 19.76 -1.75 17.02
CA ILE A 125 18.37 -2.00 17.37
C ILE A 125 18.12 -3.51 17.39
N GLN A 126 17.36 -3.97 18.41
CA GLN A 126 16.97 -5.37 18.51
C GLN A 126 16.19 -5.83 17.28
N PRO A 127 16.54 -6.95 16.64
CA PRO A 127 15.81 -7.49 15.49
C PRO A 127 14.34 -7.78 15.80
N GLY A 128 13.48 -7.44 14.82
CA GLY A 128 12.03 -7.63 14.92
C GLY A 128 11.25 -6.33 14.85
N TYR A 129 10.17 -6.21 15.60
CA TYR A 129 9.28 -5.04 15.56
C TYR A 129 10.01 -3.71 15.82
N ALA A 130 10.99 -3.70 16.73
CA ALA A 130 11.75 -2.50 17.04
C ALA A 130 12.49 -1.92 15.82
N GLN A 131 13.00 -2.77 14.92
CA GLN A 131 13.62 -2.31 13.66
C GLN A 131 12.59 -1.69 12.72
N VAL A 132 11.41 -2.30 12.59
CA VAL A 132 10.33 -1.77 11.75
C VAL A 132 9.86 -0.41 12.26
N GLU A 133 9.69 -0.28 13.57
CA GLU A 133 9.30 0.99 14.20
C GLU A 133 10.39 2.07 14.04
N CYS A 134 11.66 1.69 14.14
CA CYS A 134 12.78 2.58 13.87
C CYS A 134 12.76 3.08 12.42
N ILE A 135 12.54 2.19 11.44
CA ILE A 135 12.39 2.55 10.01
C ILE A 135 11.19 3.50 9.82
N ARG A 136 10.03 3.18 10.40
CA ARG A 136 8.83 4.01 10.32
C ARG A 136 9.08 5.41 10.83
N GLN A 137 9.68 5.53 12.01
CA GLN A 137 10.01 6.81 12.61
C GLN A 137 11.04 7.59 11.82
N TRP A 138 12.06 6.88 11.33
CA TRP A 138 13.11 7.52 10.53
C TRP A 138 12.54 8.09 9.22
N VAL A 139 11.68 7.34 8.49
CA VAL A 139 10.99 7.84 7.30
C VAL A 139 10.11 9.04 7.65
N HIS A 140 9.32 8.94 8.72
CA HIS A 140 8.45 10.03 9.16
C HIS A 140 9.23 11.32 9.49
N THR A 141 10.40 11.20 10.09
CA THR A 141 11.20 12.34 10.53
C THR A 141 12.03 12.96 9.43
N ASN A 142 12.54 12.14 8.51
CA ASN A 142 13.54 12.57 7.53
C ASN A 142 12.97 12.84 6.13
N PHE A 143 11.71 12.53 5.88
CA PHE A 143 11.09 12.74 4.58
C PHE A 143 10.10 13.90 4.63
N THR A 144 10.09 14.69 3.55
CA THR A 144 9.17 15.80 3.39
C THR A 144 8.09 15.45 2.38
N ARG A 145 6.80 15.56 2.78
CA ARG A 145 5.68 15.40 1.87
C ARG A 145 5.62 16.56 0.90
N GLN A 146 5.77 16.25 -0.39
CA GLN A 146 5.72 17.25 -1.45
C GLN A 146 5.14 16.65 -2.72
N TYR A 147 4.04 17.20 -3.19
CA TYR A 147 3.44 16.81 -4.46
C TYR A 147 4.27 17.27 -5.66
N GLY A 148 4.22 16.52 -6.75
CA GLY A 148 4.89 16.86 -8.02
C GLY A 148 6.41 16.61 -8.05
N THR A 149 6.99 16.06 -6.99
CA THR A 149 8.42 15.71 -6.93
C THR A 149 8.72 14.30 -7.45
N THR A 150 7.70 13.46 -7.56
CA THR A 150 7.81 12.05 -7.96
C THR A 150 6.83 11.71 -9.08
N ASN A 151 7.07 10.63 -9.80
CA ASN A 151 6.27 10.18 -10.92
C ASN A 151 6.13 8.65 -10.92
N SER A 152 5.58 8.07 -11.99
CA SER A 152 5.33 6.62 -12.12
C SER A 152 6.59 5.76 -12.22
N THR A 153 7.77 6.36 -12.39
CA THR A 153 9.04 5.64 -12.45
C THR A 153 9.90 5.77 -11.19
N THR A 154 9.54 6.69 -10.28
CA THR A 154 10.26 6.93 -9.03
C THR A 154 10.25 5.69 -8.15
N SER A 155 11.43 5.27 -7.70
CA SER A 155 11.65 4.09 -6.88
C SER A 155 12.01 4.43 -5.43
N ALA A 156 12.11 3.41 -4.57
CA ALA A 156 12.55 3.56 -3.18
C ALA A 156 13.95 4.19 -3.09
N LEU A 157 14.88 3.79 -3.96
CA LEU A 157 16.24 4.31 -3.97
C LEU A 157 16.26 5.82 -4.29
N ASP A 158 15.47 6.26 -5.28
CA ASP A 158 15.35 7.68 -5.63
C ASP A 158 14.84 8.49 -4.43
N VAL A 159 13.81 7.99 -3.75
CA VAL A 159 13.21 8.68 -2.59
C VAL A 159 14.12 8.67 -1.38
N LEU A 160 14.88 7.60 -1.15
CA LEU A 160 15.89 7.53 -0.10
C LEU A 160 17.02 8.58 -0.30
N GLN A 161 17.30 8.96 -1.55
CA GLN A 161 18.27 10.00 -1.89
C GLN A 161 17.69 11.42 -1.76
N THR A 162 16.49 11.64 -2.32
CA THR A 162 15.88 12.97 -2.39
C THR A 162 15.16 13.38 -1.11
N ARG A 163 14.71 12.43 -0.29
CA ARG A 163 13.93 12.64 0.94
C ARG A 163 12.62 13.39 0.73
N THR A 164 12.09 13.37 -0.48
CA THR A 164 10.82 14.02 -0.84
C THR A 164 9.92 13.08 -1.62
N GLY A 165 8.61 13.22 -1.45
CA GLY A 165 7.63 12.40 -2.14
C GLY A 165 6.26 12.46 -1.51
N VAL A 166 5.44 11.45 -1.80
CA VAL A 166 4.10 11.27 -1.24
C VAL A 166 4.01 9.92 -0.51
N CYS A 167 2.85 9.59 0.06
CA CYS A 167 2.65 8.37 0.86
C CYS A 167 3.11 7.09 0.16
N ARG A 168 2.86 6.94 -1.15
CA ARG A 168 3.34 5.82 -1.96
C ARG A 168 4.86 5.68 -1.91
N ASP A 169 5.56 6.79 -2.07
CA ASP A 169 7.02 6.83 -2.16
C ASP A 169 7.67 6.49 -0.81
N PHE A 170 7.11 7.02 0.27
CA PHE A 170 7.55 6.73 1.64
C PHE A 170 7.32 5.27 2.00
N THR A 171 6.20 4.72 1.55
CA THR A 171 5.88 3.30 1.72
C THR A 171 6.89 2.42 0.97
N HIS A 172 7.24 2.75 -0.30
CA HIS A 172 8.25 1.99 -1.05
C HIS A 172 9.62 2.02 -0.36
N ALA A 173 10.04 3.19 0.15
CA ALA A 173 11.31 3.32 0.88
C ALA A 173 11.32 2.44 2.14
N ALA A 174 10.26 2.51 2.96
CA ALA A 174 10.14 1.69 4.17
C ALA A 174 10.13 0.19 3.86
N ILE A 175 9.39 -0.24 2.83
CA ILE A 175 9.36 -1.64 2.37
C ILE A 175 10.75 -2.11 1.94
N ALA A 176 11.48 -1.31 1.15
CA ALA A 176 12.82 -1.67 0.71
C ALA A 176 13.77 -1.86 1.89
N LEU A 177 13.71 -0.99 2.90
CA LEU A 177 14.51 -1.10 4.12
C LEU A 177 14.13 -2.33 4.94
N CYS A 178 12.84 -2.63 5.13
CA CYS A 178 12.41 -3.83 5.84
C CYS A 178 12.85 -5.11 5.13
N ARG A 179 12.65 -5.20 3.81
CA ARG A 179 13.06 -6.37 3.02
C ARG A 179 14.56 -6.59 3.01
N ASN A 180 15.35 -5.53 3.08
CA ASN A 180 16.81 -5.65 3.21
C ASN A 180 17.25 -6.29 4.54
N LEU A 181 16.41 -6.19 5.56
CA LEU A 181 16.63 -6.82 6.88
C LEU A 181 15.93 -8.19 7.00
N ASP A 182 15.55 -8.81 5.89
CA ASP A 182 14.81 -10.07 5.83
C ASP A 182 13.46 -10.02 6.58
N ILE A 183 12.87 -8.83 6.67
CA ILE A 183 11.52 -8.63 7.21
C ILE A 183 10.53 -8.51 6.05
N PRO A 184 9.60 -9.47 5.88
CA PRO A 184 8.65 -9.43 4.79
C PRO A 184 7.72 -8.21 4.93
N ALA A 185 7.66 -7.40 3.90
CA ALA A 185 6.87 -6.18 3.88
C ALA A 185 6.16 -5.97 2.54
N ARG A 186 4.91 -5.51 2.59
CA ARG A 186 4.10 -5.20 1.41
C ARG A 186 3.39 -3.88 1.55
N MET A 187 3.07 -3.26 0.40
CA MET A 187 2.23 -2.08 0.36
C MET A 187 0.77 -2.43 0.67
N VAL A 188 0.14 -1.55 1.42
CA VAL A 188 -1.31 -1.49 1.58
C VAL A 188 -1.78 -0.14 1.04
N ALA A 189 -2.85 -0.14 0.25
CA ALA A 189 -3.54 1.06 -0.18
C ALA A 189 -4.97 1.03 0.36
N GLY A 190 -5.51 2.19 0.73
CA GLY A 190 -6.86 2.26 1.28
C GLY A 190 -7.23 3.66 1.73
N TYR A 191 -8.13 3.73 2.70
CA TYR A 191 -8.73 4.96 3.19
C TYR A 191 -8.16 5.31 4.56
N LEU A 192 -7.88 6.58 4.78
CA LEU A 192 -7.40 7.10 6.06
C LEU A 192 -8.36 8.16 6.59
N LEU A 193 -8.93 7.92 7.76
CA LEU A 193 -9.82 8.87 8.43
C LEU A 193 -9.06 10.16 8.78
N GLY A 194 -9.67 11.31 8.45
CA GLY A 194 -9.10 12.62 8.76
C GLY A 194 -7.96 13.07 7.85
N LEU A 195 -7.72 12.39 6.72
CA LEU A 195 -6.77 12.85 5.72
C LEU A 195 -7.31 14.09 5.00
N GLU A 196 -6.56 15.20 5.00
CA GLU A 196 -6.90 16.44 4.31
C GLU A 196 -5.76 16.91 3.40
N PRO A 197 -6.01 17.16 2.10
CA PRO A 197 -7.26 16.84 1.41
C PRO A 197 -7.48 15.31 1.36
N MET A 198 -8.75 14.89 1.26
CA MET A 198 -9.09 13.46 1.11
C MET A 198 -8.44 12.90 -0.16
N ASP A 199 -7.76 11.78 0.00
CA ASP A 199 -7.10 11.06 -1.08
C ASP A 199 -6.97 9.57 -0.69
N LEU A 200 -6.65 8.71 -1.66
CA LEU A 200 -6.20 7.36 -1.36
C LEU A 200 -4.86 7.43 -0.62
N HIS A 201 -4.73 6.57 0.38
CA HIS A 201 -3.51 6.53 1.18
C HIS A 201 -2.77 5.21 1.03
N ALA A 202 -1.46 5.25 1.18
CA ALA A 202 -0.60 4.08 1.15
C ALA A 202 0.24 3.99 2.43
N TRP A 203 0.40 2.76 2.93
CA TRP A 203 1.27 2.40 4.06
C TRP A 203 1.82 0.98 3.89
N PHE A 204 2.55 0.44 4.82
CA PHE A 204 3.13 -0.91 4.75
C PHE A 204 2.89 -1.69 6.03
#